data_21f11b4f34baef45714d03eb2c6b2b62
#
_entry.id   21f11b4f34baef45714d03eb2c6b2b62
#
_cell.length_a   1.000
_cell.length_b   1.000
_cell.length_c   1.000
_cell.angle_alpha   90.00
_cell.angle_beta   90.00
_cell.angle_gamma   90.00
#
_symmetry.space_group_name_H-M   'P 1'
#
loop_
_entity.id
_entity.type
_entity.pdbx_description
1 polymer ?
#
loop_
_entity_poly.entity_id
_entity_poly.type
_entity_poly.pdbx_seq_one_letter_code
_entity_poly.pdbx_strand_id
1 'polypeptide(L)'
;RFYAHSYGSFTGPFGSGLQNVLIPVFNLPEAVKEFAENTVITQSVSEIQELVTRSQNGTLTIPWPANFIALSQHSIYERMALFHAYKSISTAAFVSILDQIKTRLLKFVLELQKNNPKVIDNADLGHIDKSEVTDNYESYISGSVKCSKEK
;
A
#
# COMPACT_ATOMS: atom_id res chain seq x y z
N ARG A 1 3.02 3.69 2.13
CA ARG A 1 2.51 4.59 1.09
C ARG A 1 2.82 3.97 -0.27
N PHE A 2 1.84 3.86 -1.16
CA PHE A 2 1.96 3.27 -2.49
C PHE A 2 1.74 4.32 -3.55
N TYR A 3 2.52 4.24 -4.61
CA TYR A 3 2.25 5.01 -5.81
C TYR A 3 1.13 4.33 -6.60
N ALA A 4 0.15 5.12 -7.03
CA ALA A 4 -1.00 4.65 -7.78
C ALA A 4 -1.16 5.47 -9.07
N HIS A 5 -1.60 4.82 -10.12
CA HIS A 5 -2.02 5.51 -11.35
C HIS A 5 -3.52 5.74 -11.30
N SER A 6 -3.95 6.96 -11.61
CA SER A 6 -5.36 7.32 -11.66
C SER A 6 -5.87 7.31 -13.10
N TYR A 7 -7.02 6.68 -13.30
CA TYR A 7 -7.71 6.57 -14.59
C TYR A 7 -9.09 7.17 -14.46
N GLY A 8 -9.56 7.81 -15.53
CA GLY A 8 -10.86 8.42 -15.57
C GLY A 8 -11.62 8.19 -16.86
N SER A 9 -12.92 8.37 -16.79
CA SER A 9 -13.83 8.41 -17.92
C SER A 9 -14.49 9.78 -18.01
N PHE A 10 -14.51 10.34 -19.19
CA PHE A 10 -14.94 11.70 -19.47
C PHE A 10 -16.05 11.71 -20.49
N THR A 11 -17.02 12.62 -20.32
CA THR A 11 -18.05 12.91 -21.31
C THR A 11 -17.83 14.31 -21.88
N GLY A 12 -17.94 14.41 -23.20
CA GLY A 12 -17.87 15.65 -23.95
C GLY A 12 -19.16 15.98 -24.68
N PRO A 13 -19.17 17.08 -25.44
CA PRO A 13 -20.32 17.49 -26.23
C PRO A 13 -20.64 16.44 -27.33
N PHE A 14 -21.92 16.38 -27.70
CA PHE A 14 -22.44 15.49 -28.77
C PHE A 14 -22.23 13.99 -28.50
N GLY A 15 -22.11 13.55 -27.24
CA GLY A 15 -21.91 12.15 -26.88
C GLY A 15 -20.48 11.65 -27.09
N SER A 16 -19.53 12.54 -27.37
CA SER A 16 -18.11 12.19 -27.35
C SER A 16 -17.67 11.80 -25.94
N GLY A 17 -16.77 10.84 -25.82
CA GLY A 17 -16.27 10.42 -24.52
C GLY A 17 -14.91 9.74 -24.61
N LEU A 18 -14.16 9.84 -23.53
CA LEU A 18 -12.93 9.09 -23.30
C LEU A 18 -13.17 8.10 -22.15
N GLN A 19 -12.76 6.87 -22.33
CA GLN A 19 -12.92 5.83 -21.31
C GLN A 19 -11.57 5.30 -20.85
N ASN A 20 -11.42 5.15 -19.52
CA ASN A 20 -10.24 4.54 -18.90
C ASN A 20 -8.90 5.17 -19.34
N VAL A 21 -8.87 6.48 -19.49
CA VAL A 21 -7.64 7.21 -19.81
C VAL A 21 -6.89 7.62 -18.56
N LEU A 22 -5.56 7.59 -18.64
CA LEU A 22 -4.71 8.05 -17.55
C LEU A 22 -4.99 9.53 -17.25
N ILE A 23 -5.25 9.84 -15.99
CA ILE A 23 -5.48 11.22 -15.55
C ILE A 23 -4.13 11.92 -15.40
N PRO A 24 -3.89 13.02 -16.12
CA PRO A 24 -2.68 13.83 -15.96
C PRO A 24 -2.73 14.60 -14.65
N VAL A 25 -1.95 14.19 -13.65
CA VAL A 25 -2.00 14.70 -12.29
C VAL A 25 -1.68 16.21 -12.22
N PHE A 26 -0.85 16.71 -13.13
CA PHE A 26 -0.46 18.12 -13.16
C PHE A 26 -1.64 19.08 -13.42
N ASN A 27 -2.72 18.60 -14.06
CA ASN A 27 -3.95 19.37 -14.31
C ASN A 27 -4.95 19.33 -13.16
N LEU A 28 -4.69 18.54 -12.11
CA LEU A 28 -5.61 18.41 -10.99
C LEU A 28 -5.48 19.57 -9.99
N PRO A 29 -6.58 19.93 -9.31
CA PRO A 29 -6.50 20.79 -8.15
C PRO A 29 -5.54 20.25 -7.09
N GLU A 30 -4.80 21.13 -6.41
CA GLU A 30 -3.77 20.72 -5.43
C GLU A 30 -4.29 19.78 -4.36
N ALA A 31 -5.52 20.02 -3.88
CA ALA A 31 -6.18 19.15 -2.89
C ALA A 31 -6.42 17.71 -3.38
N VAL A 32 -6.40 17.47 -4.67
CA VAL A 32 -6.68 16.16 -5.27
C VAL A 32 -5.39 15.45 -5.72
N LYS A 33 -4.33 16.20 -6.03
CA LYS A 33 -3.06 15.64 -6.53
C LYS A 33 -2.50 14.56 -5.63
N GLU A 34 -2.32 14.87 -4.34
CA GLU A 34 -1.76 13.91 -3.38
C GLU A 34 -2.60 12.63 -3.29
N PHE A 35 -3.94 12.79 -3.31
CA PHE A 35 -4.84 11.65 -3.32
C PHE A 35 -4.71 10.84 -4.62
N ALA A 36 -4.59 11.50 -5.79
CA ALA A 36 -4.53 10.84 -7.09
C ALA A 36 -3.28 9.96 -7.27
N GLU A 37 -2.15 10.38 -6.71
CA GLU A 37 -0.85 9.69 -6.85
C GLU A 37 -0.57 8.69 -5.73
N ASN A 38 -1.11 8.93 -4.54
CA ASN A 38 -0.74 8.18 -3.35
C ASN A 38 -1.92 7.42 -2.77
N THR A 39 -1.63 6.25 -2.24
CA THR A 39 -2.58 5.46 -1.48
C THR A 39 -1.94 4.99 -0.19
N VAL A 40 -2.65 5.19 0.92
CA VAL A 40 -2.32 4.61 2.21
C VAL A 40 -3.19 3.37 2.39
N ILE A 41 -2.57 2.27 2.75
CA ILE A 41 -3.25 1.00 3.01
C ILE A 41 -3.22 0.77 4.50
N THR A 42 -4.40 0.58 5.07
CA THR A 42 -4.62 0.35 6.50
C THR A 42 -5.12 -1.06 6.79
N GLN A 43 -5.27 -1.87 5.76
CA GLN A 43 -5.71 -3.25 5.84
C GLN A 43 -4.68 -4.14 6.53
N SER A 44 -5.16 -5.19 7.20
CA SER A 44 -4.32 -6.22 7.78
C SER A 44 -3.57 -7.03 6.71
N VAL A 45 -2.50 -7.71 7.12
CA VAL A 45 -1.71 -8.59 6.23
C VAL A 45 -2.58 -9.67 5.58
N SER A 46 -3.52 -10.25 6.33
CA SER A 46 -4.45 -11.28 5.83
C SER A 46 -5.42 -10.73 4.80
N GLU A 47 -5.98 -9.53 5.00
CA GLU A 47 -6.85 -8.86 4.03
C GLU A 47 -6.10 -8.52 2.75
N ILE A 48 -4.85 -8.06 2.86
CA ILE A 48 -4.01 -7.79 1.68
C ILE A 48 -3.75 -9.09 0.90
N GLN A 49 -3.44 -10.20 1.58
CA GLN A 49 -3.25 -11.50 0.93
C GLN A 49 -4.51 -11.95 0.19
N GLU A 50 -5.68 -11.78 0.80
CA GLU A 50 -6.96 -12.10 0.16
C GLU A 50 -7.23 -11.23 -1.06
N LEU A 51 -6.99 -9.93 -0.97
CA LEU A 51 -7.12 -8.99 -2.09
C LEU A 51 -6.20 -9.37 -3.26
N VAL A 52 -4.94 -9.72 -2.98
CA VAL A 52 -3.98 -10.19 -4.00
C VAL A 52 -4.46 -11.47 -4.66
N THR A 53 -4.95 -12.44 -3.88
CA THR A 53 -5.42 -13.73 -4.39
C THR A 53 -6.67 -13.59 -5.25
N ARG A 54 -7.57 -12.68 -4.89
CA ARG A 54 -8.82 -12.42 -5.63
C ARG A 54 -8.63 -11.56 -6.87
N SER A 55 -7.51 -10.85 -6.99
CA SER A 55 -7.28 -9.97 -8.14
C SER A 55 -7.06 -10.78 -9.42
N GLN A 56 -7.98 -10.68 -10.37
CA GLN A 56 -7.93 -11.44 -11.62
C GLN A 56 -6.93 -10.88 -12.65
N ASN A 57 -6.63 -9.58 -12.58
CA ASN A 57 -5.84 -8.88 -13.60
C ASN A 57 -4.50 -8.30 -13.07
N GLY A 58 -4.03 -8.76 -11.91
CA GLY A 58 -2.78 -8.25 -11.34
C GLY A 58 -2.83 -6.78 -10.89
N THR A 59 -4.03 -6.20 -10.77
CA THR A 59 -4.26 -4.83 -10.30
C THR A 59 -5.43 -4.75 -9.34
N LEU A 60 -5.32 -3.87 -8.36
CA LEU A 60 -6.41 -3.47 -7.46
C LEU A 60 -6.89 -2.08 -7.85
N THR A 61 -8.20 -1.90 -7.90
CA THR A 61 -8.83 -0.62 -8.22
C THR A 61 -9.50 -0.02 -6.98
N ILE A 62 -9.28 1.28 -6.77
CA ILE A 62 -9.91 2.05 -5.70
C ILE A 62 -10.68 3.20 -6.34
N PRO A 63 -12.01 3.22 -6.23
CA PRO A 63 -12.79 4.31 -6.82
C PRO A 63 -12.46 5.66 -6.14
N TRP A 64 -12.53 6.73 -6.92
CA TRP A 64 -12.41 8.08 -6.35
C TRP A 64 -13.67 8.46 -5.60
N PRO A 65 -13.54 9.15 -4.46
CA PRO A 65 -14.66 9.78 -3.79
C PRO A 65 -15.35 10.81 -4.69
N ALA A 66 -16.67 10.90 -4.58
CA ALA A 66 -17.48 11.77 -5.43
C ALA A 66 -17.09 13.26 -5.33
N ASN A 67 -16.66 13.71 -4.15
CA ASN A 67 -16.18 15.08 -3.94
C ASN A 67 -14.92 15.40 -4.75
N PHE A 68 -13.99 14.46 -4.93
CA PHE A 68 -12.79 14.65 -5.74
C PHE A 68 -13.09 14.62 -7.23
N ILE A 69 -14.07 13.80 -7.66
CA ILE A 69 -14.57 13.83 -9.03
C ILE A 69 -15.18 15.20 -9.33
N ALA A 70 -16.06 15.72 -8.44
CA ALA A 70 -16.68 17.02 -8.60
C ALA A 70 -15.66 18.17 -8.66
N LEU A 71 -14.63 18.16 -7.80
CA LEU A 71 -13.56 19.16 -7.81
C LEU A 71 -12.73 19.15 -9.09
N SER A 72 -12.59 17.97 -9.70
CA SER A 72 -11.75 17.76 -10.89
C SER A 72 -12.55 17.76 -12.19
N GLN A 73 -13.86 17.93 -12.14
CA GLN A 73 -14.78 17.69 -13.23
C GLN A 73 -14.41 18.40 -14.55
N HIS A 74 -13.94 19.63 -14.48
CA HIS A 74 -13.61 20.46 -15.65
C HIS A 74 -12.15 20.89 -15.70
N SER A 75 -11.31 20.41 -14.80
CA SER A 75 -9.91 20.85 -14.71
C SER A 75 -8.95 20.10 -15.63
N ILE A 76 -9.33 18.92 -16.12
CA ILE A 76 -8.41 17.99 -16.79
C ILE A 76 -8.43 18.23 -18.30
N TYR A 77 -9.59 18.26 -18.92
CA TYR A 77 -9.76 18.48 -20.36
C TYR A 77 -10.79 19.56 -20.63
N GLU A 78 -10.48 20.48 -21.57
CA GLU A 78 -11.44 21.46 -22.02
C GLU A 78 -12.68 20.80 -22.64
N ARG A 79 -13.85 21.29 -22.26
CA ARG A 79 -15.16 20.82 -22.75
C ARG A 79 -15.50 19.37 -22.45
N MET A 80 -14.76 18.71 -21.57
CA MET A 80 -15.07 17.38 -21.09
C MET A 80 -15.29 17.38 -19.58
N ALA A 81 -16.24 16.58 -19.11
CA ALA A 81 -16.54 16.42 -17.72
C ALA A 81 -16.10 15.03 -17.25
N LEU A 82 -15.30 14.98 -16.17
CA LEU A 82 -14.97 13.74 -15.48
C LEU A 82 -16.22 13.24 -14.74
N PHE A 83 -16.67 12.02 -15.06
CA PHE A 83 -17.82 11.42 -14.39
C PHE A 83 -17.49 10.15 -13.58
N HIS A 84 -16.38 9.51 -13.90
CA HIS A 84 -15.90 8.35 -13.18
C HIS A 84 -14.37 8.37 -13.13
N ALA A 85 -13.81 8.07 -11.95
CA ALA A 85 -12.37 7.92 -11.78
C ALA A 85 -12.03 6.85 -10.74
N TYR A 86 -10.88 6.22 -10.91
CA TYR A 86 -10.35 5.23 -9.97
C TYR A 86 -8.83 5.24 -9.98
N LYS A 87 -8.25 4.77 -8.89
CA LYS A 87 -6.82 4.47 -8.78
C LYS A 87 -6.57 3.00 -9.08
N SER A 88 -5.49 2.71 -9.77
CA SER A 88 -5.00 1.35 -10.04
C SER A 88 -3.65 1.15 -9.37
N ILE A 89 -3.54 0.07 -8.60
CA ILE A 89 -2.33 -0.32 -7.88
C ILE A 89 -1.95 -1.72 -8.33
N SER A 90 -0.69 -1.92 -8.71
CA SER A 90 -0.18 -3.25 -9.07
C SER A 90 -0.17 -4.18 -7.85
N THR A 91 -0.71 -5.38 -8.00
CA THR A 91 -0.63 -6.41 -6.95
C THR A 91 0.81 -6.86 -6.68
N ALA A 92 1.71 -6.72 -7.63
CA ALA A 92 3.13 -7.00 -7.44
C ALA A 92 3.75 -6.15 -6.32
N ALA A 93 3.29 -4.90 -6.14
CA ALA A 93 3.72 -4.05 -5.05
C ALA A 93 3.32 -4.63 -3.68
N PHE A 94 2.14 -5.21 -3.58
CA PHE A 94 1.67 -5.86 -2.35
C PHE A 94 2.41 -7.15 -2.06
N VAL A 95 2.63 -7.99 -3.07
CA VAL A 95 3.41 -9.23 -2.94
C VAL A 95 4.81 -8.91 -2.42
N SER A 96 5.48 -7.92 -2.99
CA SER A 96 6.81 -7.49 -2.55
C SER A 96 6.85 -7.09 -1.08
N ILE A 97 5.83 -6.36 -0.60
CA ILE A 97 5.75 -5.97 0.81
C ILE A 97 5.48 -7.16 1.72
N LEU A 98 4.58 -8.05 1.32
CA LEU A 98 4.32 -9.29 2.07
C LEU A 98 5.58 -10.14 2.22
N ASP A 99 6.38 -10.25 1.17
CA ASP A 99 7.65 -10.97 1.21
C ASP A 99 8.70 -10.28 2.08
N GLN A 100 8.75 -8.95 2.07
CA GLN A 100 9.61 -8.19 2.98
C GLN A 100 9.19 -8.40 4.45
N ILE A 101 7.89 -8.40 4.75
CA ILE A 101 7.38 -8.65 6.10
C ILE A 101 7.78 -10.07 6.54
N LYS A 102 7.52 -11.08 5.71
CA LYS A 102 7.91 -12.48 5.98
C LYS A 102 9.42 -12.62 6.24
N THR A 103 10.23 -11.98 5.41
CA THR A 103 11.69 -12.03 5.53
C THR A 103 12.18 -11.38 6.83
N ARG A 104 11.59 -10.24 7.21
CA ARG A 104 11.93 -9.57 8.47
C ARG A 104 11.50 -10.39 9.68
N LEU A 105 10.30 -10.97 9.63
CA LEU A 105 9.80 -11.83 10.67
C LEU A 105 10.69 -13.08 10.84
N LEU A 106 11.08 -13.71 9.74
CA LEU A 106 11.98 -14.87 9.77
C LEU A 106 13.33 -14.50 10.38
N LYS A 107 13.93 -13.38 9.99
CA LYS A 107 15.19 -12.90 10.58
C LYS A 107 15.05 -12.67 12.07
N PHE A 108 13.96 -12.03 12.50
CA PHE A 108 13.70 -11.80 13.91
C PHE A 108 13.59 -13.12 14.71
N VAL A 109 12.85 -14.10 14.17
CA VAL A 109 12.73 -15.43 14.81
C VAL A 109 14.09 -16.14 14.90
N LEU A 110 14.92 -16.07 13.84
CA LEU A 110 16.25 -16.66 13.85
C LEU A 110 17.20 -15.98 14.87
N GLU A 111 17.08 -14.67 15.03
CA GLU A 111 17.85 -13.93 16.04
C GLU A 111 17.39 -14.27 17.46
N LEU A 112 16.08 -14.39 17.69
CA LEU A 112 15.55 -14.89 18.96
C LEU A 112 16.08 -16.28 19.28
N GLN A 113 16.07 -17.20 18.31
CA GLN A 113 16.59 -18.55 18.47
C GLN A 113 18.08 -18.57 18.81
N LYS A 114 18.86 -17.71 18.17
CA LYS A 114 20.30 -17.58 18.42
C LYS A 114 20.61 -17.07 19.82
N ASN A 115 19.83 -16.10 20.29
CA ASN A 115 20.03 -15.48 21.59
C ASN A 115 19.43 -16.30 22.74
N ASN A 116 18.36 -17.07 22.47
CA ASN A 116 17.66 -17.90 23.46
C ASN A 116 17.38 -19.30 22.88
N PRO A 117 18.38 -20.18 22.77
CA PRO A 117 18.21 -21.51 22.17
C PRO A 117 17.20 -22.40 22.91
N LYS A 118 16.91 -22.12 24.19
CA LYS A 118 15.95 -22.88 25.01
C LYS A 118 14.48 -22.55 24.71
N VAL A 119 14.18 -21.46 24.01
CA VAL A 119 12.80 -21.02 23.73
C VAL A 119 12.10 -21.95 22.74
N ILE A 120 12.83 -22.66 21.91
CA ILE A 120 12.26 -23.53 20.87
C ILE A 120 12.16 -24.99 21.31
N ASP A 121 13.04 -25.46 22.19
CA ASP A 121 13.00 -26.83 22.72
C ASP A 121 11.82 -27.08 23.69
N ASN A 122 11.28 -26.02 24.29
CA ASN A 122 10.06 -26.08 25.08
C ASN A 122 8.88 -25.57 24.24
N ALA A 123 8.22 -26.47 23.53
CA ALA A 123 6.97 -26.21 22.80
C ALA A 123 5.80 -25.75 23.72
N ASP A 124 6.08 -25.46 24.96
CA ASP A 124 5.16 -24.90 25.96
C ASP A 124 5.29 -23.36 25.92
N LEU A 125 4.58 -22.75 24.98
CA LEU A 125 4.49 -21.28 24.76
C LEU A 125 3.95 -20.49 25.98
N GLY A 126 3.68 -21.19 27.10
CA GLY A 126 3.13 -20.61 28.33
C GLY A 126 4.14 -19.86 29.21
N HIS A 127 5.45 -20.00 28.97
CA HIS A 127 6.52 -19.43 29.82
C HIS A 127 7.51 -18.52 29.12
N ILE A 128 7.14 -17.93 27.99
CA ILE A 128 7.98 -16.88 27.39
C ILE A 128 7.79 -15.59 28.20
N ASP A 129 8.85 -15.13 28.86
CA ASP A 129 8.83 -13.84 29.53
C ASP A 129 8.65 -12.74 28.48
N LYS A 130 7.50 -12.06 28.56
CA LYS A 130 7.13 -11.00 27.61
C LYS A 130 8.15 -9.86 27.59
N SER A 131 8.88 -9.64 28.68
CA SER A 131 9.92 -8.63 28.77
C SER A 131 11.12 -8.96 27.88
N GLU A 132 11.59 -10.23 27.86
CA GLU A 132 12.71 -10.65 27.01
C GLU A 132 12.39 -10.54 25.51
N VAL A 133 11.16 -10.85 25.11
CA VAL A 133 10.72 -10.71 23.71
C VAL A 133 10.67 -9.24 23.30
N THR A 134 10.21 -8.37 24.20
CA THR A 134 10.12 -6.92 23.94
C THR A 134 11.51 -6.32 23.84
N ASP A 135 12.43 -6.66 24.74
CA ASP A 135 13.81 -6.15 24.73
C ASP A 135 14.58 -6.58 23.47
N ASN A 136 14.40 -7.82 23.02
CA ASN A 136 14.97 -8.32 21.77
C ASN A 136 14.37 -7.62 20.54
N TYR A 137 13.07 -7.35 20.54
CA TYR A 137 12.39 -6.63 19.47
C TYR A 137 12.87 -5.17 19.38
N GLU A 138 12.95 -4.47 20.52
CA GLU A 138 13.46 -3.09 20.57
C GLU A 138 14.93 -3.00 20.15
N SER A 139 15.76 -3.95 20.56
CA SER A 139 17.16 -4.04 20.13
C SER A 139 17.28 -4.26 18.62
N TYR A 140 16.45 -5.11 18.04
CA TYR A 140 16.41 -5.38 16.61
C TYR A 140 16.01 -4.13 15.80
N ILE A 141 14.96 -3.43 16.23
CA ILE A 141 14.50 -2.18 15.58
C ILE A 141 15.56 -1.09 15.71
N SER A 142 16.16 -0.92 16.88
CA SER A 142 17.22 0.08 17.13
C SER A 142 18.47 -0.19 16.30
N GLY A 143 18.85 -1.46 16.13
CA GLY A 143 19.97 -1.89 15.27
C GLY A 143 19.71 -1.60 13.79
N SER A 144 18.48 -1.82 13.32
CA SER A 144 18.07 -1.54 11.94
C SER A 144 18.10 -0.03 11.60
N VAL A 145 17.80 0.83 12.57
CA VAL A 145 17.80 2.28 12.40
C VAL A 145 19.24 2.85 12.35
N LYS A 146 20.19 2.23 13.07
CA LYS A 146 21.60 2.67 13.05
C LYS A 146 22.30 2.40 11.72
N CYS A 147 21.96 1.31 11.01
CA CYS A 147 22.51 1.03 9.68
C CYS A 147 22.09 2.00 8.58
N SER A 148 21.03 2.79 8.79
CA SER A 148 20.52 3.74 7.79
C SER A 148 21.12 5.15 7.91
N LYS A 149 22.01 5.40 8.90
CA LYS A 149 22.59 6.75 9.15
C LYS A 149 24.08 6.88 8.82
N GLU A 150 24.74 5.82 8.38
CA GLU A 150 26.13 5.90 7.90
C GLU A 150 26.18 5.58 6.40
N LYS A 151 25.75 6.57 5.61
CA LYS A 151 26.32 6.84 4.26
C LYS A 151 25.84 8.19 3.76
#